data_d69584049e300287936c66c9953f2620
#
_entry.id   d69584049e300287936c66c9953f2620
#
_cell.length_a   1.000
_cell.length_b   1.000
_cell.length_c   1.000
_cell.angle_alpha   90.00
_cell.angle_beta   90.00
_cell.angle_gamma   90.00
#
_symmetry.space_group_name_H-M   'P 1'
#
loop_
_entity.id
_entity.type
_entity.pdbx_description
1 polymer ?
#
loop_
_entity_poly.entity_id
_entity_poly.type
_entity_poly.pdbx_seq_one_letter_code
_entity_poly.pdbx_strand_id
1 'polypeptide(L)'
;MAKIVAIGNALVDSEFVVTDAQLNATGLTKGNMTLASHSEQADLIASLTTQNITATKQAGGGSAANSIYAAASLGSDTFYACRVGEDEAGRFYLADLNAAGIKTSTKSFADGTTGSCMVMVTPDGERTMQTHLGTSAEISETDIDFEALNDADWLYLEGYLAMSPSVQQAIAQLKQQAKDKGAKIADR
;
A
#
# COMPACT_ATOMS: atom_id res chain seq x y z
N MET A 1 -6.09 -15.29 20.14
CA MET A 1 -5.44 -14.25 19.33
C MET A 1 -6.51 -13.64 18.46
N ALA A 2 -6.49 -12.32 18.25
CA ALA A 2 -7.47 -11.69 17.38
C ALA A 2 -7.21 -12.03 15.92
N LYS A 3 -8.27 -12.27 15.15
CA LYS A 3 -8.22 -12.40 13.70
C LYS A 3 -8.62 -11.07 13.05
N ILE A 4 -7.69 -10.49 12.29
CA ILE A 4 -7.85 -9.17 11.68
C ILE A 4 -7.78 -9.32 10.17
N VAL A 5 -8.82 -8.88 9.48
CA VAL A 5 -8.86 -8.75 8.01
C VAL A 5 -8.72 -7.28 7.68
N ALA A 6 -7.79 -6.93 6.79
CA ALA A 6 -7.61 -5.56 6.35
C ALA A 6 -7.66 -5.47 4.82
N ILE A 7 -8.04 -4.31 4.32
CA ILE A 7 -7.97 -3.95 2.90
C ILE A 7 -7.31 -2.59 2.73
N GLY A 8 -6.42 -2.47 1.77
CA GLY A 8 -5.70 -1.23 1.50
C GLY A 8 -4.81 -1.28 0.26
N ASN A 9 -4.16 -0.16 0.00
CA ASN A 9 -3.22 -0.04 -1.12
C ASN A 9 -1.95 -0.87 -0.88
N ALA A 10 -1.47 -1.52 -1.93
CA ALA A 10 -0.19 -2.20 -1.98
C ALA A 10 0.82 -1.32 -2.70
N LEU A 11 1.76 -0.77 -1.97
CA LEU A 11 2.78 0.14 -2.48
C LEU A 11 4.17 -0.40 -2.14
N VAL A 12 5.10 -0.35 -3.08
CA VAL A 12 6.52 -0.58 -2.80
C VAL A 12 7.18 0.78 -2.59
N ASP A 13 7.59 1.05 -1.35
CA ASP A 13 8.28 2.27 -0.98
C ASP A 13 9.77 2.16 -1.35
N SER A 14 10.28 3.16 -2.08
CA SER A 14 11.70 3.33 -2.38
C SER A 14 12.20 4.62 -1.74
N GLU A 15 13.16 4.50 -0.82
CA GLU A 15 13.69 5.63 -0.06
C GLU A 15 14.95 6.21 -0.72
N PHE A 16 14.99 7.54 -0.84
CA PHE A 16 16.11 8.29 -1.39
C PHE A 16 16.54 9.37 -0.37
N VAL A 17 17.79 9.36 0.02
CA VAL A 17 18.35 10.43 0.85
C VAL A 17 18.77 11.58 -0.06
N VAL A 18 18.20 12.75 0.18
CA VAL A 18 18.41 13.96 -0.64
C VAL A 18 18.71 15.17 0.21
N THR A 19 19.43 16.15 -0.33
CA THR A 19 19.54 17.48 0.26
C THR A 19 18.31 18.32 -0.08
N ASP A 20 18.07 19.42 0.67
CA ASP A 20 16.99 20.37 0.36
C ASP A 20 17.12 20.95 -1.05
N ALA A 21 18.34 21.19 -1.53
CA ALA A 21 18.59 21.69 -2.88
C ALA A 21 18.20 20.66 -3.96
N GLN A 22 18.50 19.38 -3.73
CA GLN A 22 18.14 18.28 -4.64
C GLN A 22 16.61 18.06 -4.65
N LEU A 23 15.97 18.11 -3.48
CA LEU A 23 14.51 18.04 -3.41
C LEU A 23 13.85 19.20 -4.16
N ASN A 24 14.33 20.44 -3.93
CA ASN A 24 13.80 21.62 -4.63
C ASN A 24 13.93 21.50 -6.16
N ALA A 25 15.01 20.89 -6.66
CA ALA A 25 15.22 20.66 -8.09
C ALA A 25 14.18 19.71 -8.71
N THR A 26 13.52 18.86 -7.92
CA THR A 26 12.43 17.99 -8.40
C THR A 26 11.11 18.74 -8.59
N GLY A 27 10.95 19.94 -8.06
CA GLY A 27 9.72 20.71 -8.07
C GLY A 27 8.65 20.24 -7.09
N LEU A 28 8.94 19.21 -6.28
CA LEU A 28 8.01 18.72 -5.27
C LEU A 28 8.01 19.61 -4.02
N THR A 29 6.86 19.75 -3.40
CA THR A 29 6.71 20.51 -2.15
C THR A 29 7.14 19.65 -0.97
N LYS A 30 8.16 20.09 -0.23
CA LYS A 30 8.69 19.40 0.95
C LYS A 30 7.59 19.06 1.95
N GLY A 31 7.65 17.85 2.49
CA GLY A 31 6.71 17.34 3.49
C GLY A 31 5.36 16.88 2.95
N ASN A 32 5.13 17.00 1.63
CA ASN A 32 3.87 16.60 1.03
C ASN A 32 3.94 15.24 0.33
N MET A 33 2.78 14.60 0.21
CA MET A 33 2.56 13.47 -0.70
C MET A 33 1.83 13.99 -1.95
N THR A 34 2.34 13.61 -3.12
CA THR A 34 1.76 13.95 -4.42
C THR A 34 1.48 12.66 -5.18
N LEU A 35 0.26 12.54 -5.74
CA LEU A 35 -0.05 11.46 -6.68
C LEU A 35 0.63 11.73 -8.03
N ALA A 36 1.13 10.68 -8.65
CA ALA A 36 1.82 10.75 -9.93
C ALA A 36 1.43 9.58 -10.83
N SER A 37 1.55 9.80 -12.13
CA SER A 37 1.52 8.74 -13.13
C SER A 37 2.82 7.94 -13.11
N HIS A 38 2.81 6.77 -13.77
CA HIS A 38 4.01 5.96 -13.95
C HIS A 38 5.12 6.73 -14.70
N SER A 39 4.75 7.55 -15.70
CA SER A 39 5.72 8.37 -16.44
C SER A 39 6.36 9.46 -15.59
N GLU A 40 5.57 10.15 -14.76
CA GLU A 40 6.10 11.19 -13.85
C GLU A 40 7.06 10.60 -12.81
N GLN A 41 6.80 9.38 -12.32
CA GLN A 41 7.76 8.69 -11.45
C GLN A 41 9.04 8.29 -12.19
N ALA A 42 8.93 7.83 -13.44
CA ALA A 42 10.11 7.52 -14.26
C ALA A 42 10.97 8.77 -14.49
N ASP A 43 10.36 9.92 -14.73
CA ASP A 43 11.06 11.20 -14.88
C ASP A 43 11.76 11.61 -13.58
N LEU A 44 11.11 11.43 -12.43
CA LEU A 44 11.73 11.68 -11.13
C LEU A 44 12.94 10.77 -10.89
N ILE A 45 12.81 9.47 -11.15
CA ILE A 45 13.92 8.51 -11.02
C ILE A 45 15.09 8.89 -11.93
N ALA A 46 14.81 9.27 -13.18
CA ALA A 46 15.84 9.73 -14.11
C ALA A 46 16.54 10.98 -13.58
N SER A 47 15.79 11.93 -13.04
CA SER A 47 16.35 13.15 -12.43
C SER A 47 17.24 12.85 -11.22
N LEU A 48 16.83 11.95 -10.33
CA LEU A 48 17.63 11.52 -9.18
C LEU A 48 18.91 10.78 -9.65
N THR A 49 18.78 9.90 -10.64
CA THR A 49 19.90 9.13 -11.19
C THR A 49 20.97 10.05 -11.80
N THR A 50 20.58 11.10 -12.52
CA THR A 50 21.55 12.08 -13.07
C THR A 50 22.34 12.81 -11.99
N GLN A 51 21.82 12.87 -10.78
CA GLN A 51 22.47 13.44 -9.60
C GLN A 51 23.23 12.38 -8.77
N ASN A 52 23.39 11.16 -9.27
CA ASN A 52 23.96 10.00 -8.58
C ASN A 52 23.22 9.63 -7.27
N ILE A 53 21.91 9.90 -7.20
CA ILE A 53 21.06 9.52 -6.10
C ILE A 53 20.37 8.21 -6.47
N THR A 54 20.56 7.19 -5.65
CA THR A 54 19.95 5.87 -5.80
C THR A 54 19.10 5.54 -4.58
N ALA A 55 18.15 4.63 -4.74
CA ALA A 55 17.36 4.14 -3.62
C ALA A 55 18.28 3.47 -2.58
N THR A 56 18.15 3.88 -1.34
CA THR A 56 18.90 3.36 -0.20
C THR A 56 18.19 2.17 0.44
N LYS A 57 16.87 2.07 0.27
CA LYS A 57 16.03 1.03 0.84
C LYS A 57 14.78 0.83 0.00
N GLN A 58 14.30 -0.41 -0.07
CA GLN A 58 12.96 -0.77 -0.53
C GLN A 58 12.23 -1.55 0.56
N ALA A 59 10.93 -1.32 0.69
CA ALA A 59 10.08 -2.01 1.65
C ALA A 59 8.63 -2.05 1.15
N GLY A 60 7.86 -3.02 1.63
CA GLY A 60 6.40 -2.97 1.50
C GLY A 60 5.85 -1.77 2.26
N GLY A 61 4.93 -1.01 1.65
CA GLY A 61 4.29 0.18 2.18
C GLY A 61 2.77 0.13 2.04
N GLY A 62 2.15 1.25 2.34
CA GLY A 62 0.70 1.39 2.48
C GLY A 62 0.27 1.49 3.94
N SER A 63 -0.64 2.40 4.27
CA SER A 63 -0.98 2.68 5.68
C SER A 63 -1.68 1.50 6.36
N ALA A 64 -2.57 0.81 5.64
CA ALA A 64 -3.21 -0.39 6.15
C ALA A 64 -2.23 -1.57 6.23
N ALA A 65 -1.32 -1.71 5.26
CA ALA A 65 -0.29 -2.74 5.28
C ALA A 65 0.62 -2.59 6.51
N ASN A 66 1.07 -1.38 6.80
CA ASN A 66 1.87 -1.10 8.00
C ASN A 66 1.13 -1.45 9.30
N SER A 67 -0.18 -1.17 9.35
CA SER A 67 -1.03 -1.49 10.51
C SER A 67 -1.19 -3.00 10.69
N ILE A 68 -1.44 -3.73 9.60
CA ILE A 68 -1.60 -5.19 9.65
C ILE A 68 -0.27 -5.90 9.94
N TYR A 69 0.83 -5.35 9.44
CA TYR A 69 2.18 -5.84 9.73
C TYR A 69 2.49 -5.73 11.23
N ALA A 70 2.17 -4.58 11.84
CA ALA A 70 2.31 -4.41 13.29
C ALA A 70 1.43 -5.40 14.06
N ALA A 71 0.18 -5.61 13.64
CA ALA A 71 -0.73 -6.57 14.29
C ALA A 71 -0.20 -8.02 14.19
N ALA A 72 0.34 -8.42 13.03
CA ALA A 72 0.96 -9.73 12.83
C ALA A 72 2.18 -9.91 13.75
N SER A 73 3.04 -8.88 13.83
CA SER A 73 4.22 -8.89 14.71
C SER A 73 3.87 -9.00 16.19
N LEU A 74 2.66 -8.57 16.57
CA LEU A 74 2.11 -8.72 17.92
C LEU A 74 1.35 -10.05 18.12
N GLY A 75 1.38 -10.95 17.13
CA GLY A 75 0.83 -12.29 17.21
C GLY A 75 -0.63 -12.43 16.80
N SER A 76 -1.24 -11.44 16.14
CA SER A 76 -2.59 -11.59 15.58
C SER A 76 -2.60 -12.50 14.35
N ASP A 77 -3.69 -13.24 14.12
CA ASP A 77 -3.95 -13.90 12.83
C ASP A 77 -4.41 -12.84 11.83
N THR A 78 -3.68 -12.66 10.73
CA THR A 78 -3.88 -11.52 9.85
C THR A 78 -4.09 -11.93 8.41
N PHE A 79 -5.01 -11.24 7.74
CA PHE A 79 -5.25 -11.34 6.31
C PHE A 79 -5.29 -9.94 5.69
N TYR A 80 -4.57 -9.75 4.59
CA TYR A 80 -4.54 -8.49 3.87
C TYR A 80 -5.07 -8.64 2.44
N ALA A 81 -6.19 -7.99 2.15
CA ALA A 81 -6.73 -7.87 0.80
C ALA A 81 -6.09 -6.67 0.10
N CYS A 82 -5.38 -6.93 -0.98
CA CYS A 82 -4.71 -5.92 -1.78
C CYS A 82 -4.63 -6.37 -3.25
N ARG A 83 -4.28 -5.44 -4.13
CA ARG A 83 -4.09 -5.68 -5.55
C ARG A 83 -2.71 -5.22 -5.98
N VAL A 84 -1.94 -6.09 -6.62
CA VAL A 84 -0.60 -5.84 -7.15
C VAL A 84 -0.52 -6.23 -8.62
N GLY A 85 0.43 -5.68 -9.35
CA GLY A 85 0.74 -6.12 -10.71
C GLY A 85 1.43 -7.49 -10.73
N GLU A 86 1.35 -8.19 -11.86
CA GLU A 86 2.10 -9.43 -12.08
C GLU A 86 3.56 -9.10 -12.49
N ASP A 87 4.20 -8.23 -11.72
CA ASP A 87 5.57 -7.75 -11.91
C ASP A 87 6.49 -8.15 -10.75
N GLU A 88 7.75 -7.75 -10.81
CA GLU A 88 8.74 -8.03 -9.77
C GLU A 88 8.36 -7.36 -8.43
N ALA A 89 7.87 -6.13 -8.49
CA ALA A 89 7.46 -5.37 -7.31
C ALA A 89 6.26 -6.02 -6.61
N GLY A 90 5.28 -6.53 -7.36
CA GLY A 90 4.13 -7.25 -6.81
C GLY A 90 4.53 -8.57 -6.14
N ARG A 91 5.41 -9.33 -6.78
CA ARG A 91 5.96 -10.56 -6.18
C ARG A 91 6.75 -10.26 -4.91
N PHE A 92 7.58 -9.23 -4.93
CA PHE A 92 8.31 -8.77 -3.74
C PHE A 92 7.35 -8.40 -2.60
N TYR A 93 6.33 -7.58 -2.90
CA TYR A 93 5.35 -7.11 -1.92
C TYR A 93 4.62 -8.27 -1.22
N LEU A 94 4.07 -9.20 -2.00
CA LEU A 94 3.36 -10.36 -1.42
C LEU A 94 4.30 -11.31 -0.68
N ALA A 95 5.52 -11.48 -1.15
CA ALA A 95 6.52 -12.30 -0.45
C ALA A 95 6.90 -11.70 0.91
N ASP A 96 7.05 -10.37 0.99
CA ASP A 96 7.35 -9.65 2.23
C ASP A 96 6.21 -9.80 3.25
N LEU A 97 4.96 -9.62 2.84
CA LEU A 97 3.78 -9.86 3.70
C LEU A 97 3.73 -11.30 4.21
N ASN A 98 3.91 -12.27 3.31
CA ASN A 98 3.88 -13.69 3.67
C ASN A 98 5.03 -14.07 4.63
N ALA A 99 6.22 -13.51 4.46
CA ALA A 99 7.35 -13.71 5.37
C ALA A 99 7.06 -13.17 6.78
N ALA A 100 6.23 -12.12 6.89
CA ALA A 100 5.73 -11.60 8.17
C ALA A 100 4.55 -12.42 8.74
N GLY A 101 4.12 -13.50 8.08
CA GLY A 101 2.99 -14.32 8.51
C GLY A 101 1.62 -13.75 8.16
N ILE A 102 1.55 -12.72 7.33
CA ILE A 102 0.31 -12.11 6.86
C ILE A 102 -0.21 -12.91 5.65
N LYS A 103 -1.43 -13.43 5.77
CA LYS A 103 -2.09 -14.14 4.67
C LYS A 103 -2.59 -13.14 3.62
N THR A 104 -2.47 -13.51 2.35
CA THR A 104 -2.98 -12.73 1.22
C THR A 104 -3.85 -13.59 0.31
N SER A 105 -4.68 -12.96 -0.53
CA SER A 105 -5.49 -13.67 -1.51
C SER A 105 -4.64 -14.15 -2.69
N THR A 106 -4.99 -15.30 -3.25
CA THR A 106 -4.48 -15.76 -4.56
C THR A 106 -4.96 -14.88 -5.72
N LYS A 107 -5.97 -14.04 -5.48
CA LYS A 107 -6.53 -13.08 -6.43
C LYS A 107 -5.85 -11.70 -6.41
N SER A 108 -4.78 -11.55 -5.61
CA SER A 108 -4.09 -10.26 -5.47
C SER A 108 -3.34 -9.82 -6.73
N PHE A 109 -2.99 -10.73 -7.65
CA PHE A 109 -2.34 -10.38 -8.91
C PHE A 109 -3.32 -9.91 -9.98
N ALA A 110 -2.94 -8.86 -10.70
CA ALA A 110 -3.71 -8.27 -11.80
C ALA A 110 -2.80 -7.79 -12.92
N ASP A 111 -3.36 -7.62 -14.11
CA ASP A 111 -2.66 -6.94 -15.21
C ASP A 111 -2.34 -5.49 -14.83
N GLY A 112 -1.16 -5.02 -15.18
CA GLY A 112 -0.69 -3.66 -14.90
C GLY A 112 0.52 -3.63 -13.96
N THR A 113 0.84 -2.44 -13.46
CA THR A 113 2.00 -2.22 -12.59
C THR A 113 1.61 -2.15 -11.13
N THR A 114 2.44 -2.70 -10.27
CA THR A 114 2.31 -2.55 -8.82
C THR A 114 2.45 -1.09 -8.40
N GLY A 115 1.70 -0.70 -7.39
CA GLY A 115 1.81 0.64 -6.80
C GLY A 115 3.20 0.88 -6.20
N SER A 116 3.68 2.10 -6.29
CA SER A 116 5.01 2.51 -5.80
C SER A 116 4.99 3.89 -5.18
N CYS A 117 5.87 4.10 -4.19
CA CYS A 117 6.06 5.39 -3.55
C CYS A 117 7.55 5.75 -3.52
N MET A 118 7.91 6.87 -4.13
CA MET A 118 9.23 7.46 -4.03
C MET A 118 9.25 8.35 -2.78
N VAL A 119 10.07 7.99 -1.80
CA VAL A 119 10.17 8.68 -0.51
C VAL A 119 11.51 9.39 -0.44
N MET A 120 11.51 10.70 -0.61
CA MET A 120 12.70 11.54 -0.46
C MET A 120 12.81 12.02 0.98
N VAL A 121 13.94 11.72 1.63
CA VAL A 121 14.22 12.07 3.02
C VAL A 121 15.30 13.14 3.05
N THR A 122 14.96 14.30 3.60
CA THR A 122 15.91 15.42 3.80
C THR A 122 16.64 15.31 5.14
N PRO A 123 17.77 16.06 5.36
CA PRO A 123 18.61 15.91 6.55
C PRO A 123 17.91 16.18 7.88
N ASP A 124 16.81 16.93 7.88
CA ASP A 124 15.95 17.16 9.04
C ASP A 124 14.96 16.01 9.32
N GLY A 125 14.99 14.94 8.51
CA GLY A 125 14.11 13.77 8.63
C GLY A 125 12.74 13.96 7.98
N GLU A 126 12.49 15.10 7.30
CA GLU A 126 11.22 15.32 6.61
C GLU A 126 11.11 14.40 5.37
N ARG A 127 9.91 13.85 5.16
CA ARG A 127 9.61 12.91 4.08
C ARG A 127 8.72 13.58 3.04
N THR A 128 9.20 13.64 1.80
CA THR A 128 8.42 14.09 0.66
C THR A 128 8.15 12.91 -0.25
N MET A 129 6.90 12.70 -0.63
CA MET A 129 6.47 11.48 -1.30
C MET A 129 5.86 11.78 -2.65
N GLN A 130 6.22 10.96 -3.64
CA GLN A 130 5.52 10.90 -4.93
C GLN A 130 5.00 9.46 -5.11
N THR A 131 3.68 9.31 -5.20
CA THR A 131 3.00 8.01 -5.18
C THR A 131 2.29 7.73 -6.49
N HIS A 132 2.60 6.59 -7.09
CA HIS A 132 1.82 5.98 -8.17
C HIS A 132 1.04 4.80 -7.61
N LEU A 133 -0.29 4.85 -7.67
CA LEU A 133 -1.13 3.81 -7.07
C LEU A 133 -1.12 2.50 -7.85
N GLY A 134 -0.78 2.54 -9.14
CA GLY A 134 -0.78 1.35 -9.99
C GLY A 134 -2.12 0.61 -9.94
N THR A 135 -2.05 -0.72 -9.98
CA THR A 135 -3.24 -1.58 -9.90
C THR A 135 -4.02 -1.46 -8.59
N SER A 136 -3.41 -0.93 -7.51
CA SER A 136 -4.11 -0.71 -6.23
C SER A 136 -5.29 0.26 -6.36
N ALA A 137 -5.23 1.23 -7.30
CA ALA A 137 -6.33 2.16 -7.55
C ALA A 137 -7.60 1.49 -8.10
N GLU A 138 -7.45 0.25 -8.60
CA GLU A 138 -8.51 -0.50 -9.27
C GLU A 138 -9.01 -1.69 -8.45
N ILE A 139 -8.63 -1.78 -7.17
CA ILE A 139 -9.10 -2.85 -6.30
C ILE A 139 -10.63 -2.88 -6.31
N SER A 140 -11.19 -4.08 -6.44
CA SER A 140 -12.62 -4.28 -6.63
C SER A 140 -13.12 -5.48 -5.83
N GLU A 141 -14.41 -5.75 -5.91
CA GLU A 141 -15.05 -6.88 -5.24
C GLU A 141 -14.43 -8.24 -5.66
N THR A 142 -13.95 -8.36 -6.89
CA THR A 142 -13.38 -9.60 -7.41
C THR A 142 -12.02 -9.94 -6.80
N ASP A 143 -11.32 -8.94 -6.28
CA ASP A 143 -10.01 -9.09 -5.65
C ASP A 143 -10.11 -9.50 -4.17
N ILE A 144 -11.33 -9.43 -3.62
CA ILE A 144 -11.58 -9.66 -2.19
C ILE A 144 -11.94 -11.12 -1.96
N ASP A 145 -11.28 -11.73 -0.98
CA ASP A 145 -11.66 -13.02 -0.45
C ASP A 145 -12.59 -12.83 0.76
N PHE A 146 -13.90 -12.90 0.51
CA PHE A 146 -14.90 -12.74 1.56
C PHE A 146 -14.91 -13.88 2.59
N GLU A 147 -14.33 -15.04 2.26
CA GLU A 147 -14.18 -16.14 3.22
C GLU A 147 -13.18 -15.80 4.33
N ALA A 148 -12.23 -14.91 4.04
CA ALA A 148 -11.30 -14.42 5.05
C ALA A 148 -12.00 -13.76 6.25
N LEU A 149 -13.23 -13.22 6.04
CA LEU A 149 -14.06 -12.65 7.12
C LEU A 149 -14.69 -13.70 8.05
N ASN A 150 -14.63 -14.99 7.69
CA ASN A 150 -15.13 -16.03 8.59
C ASN A 150 -14.31 -16.01 9.88
N ASP A 151 -15.00 -15.91 11.03
CA ASP A 151 -14.40 -15.82 12.35
C ASP A 151 -13.45 -14.63 12.58
N ALA A 152 -13.54 -13.58 11.76
CA ALA A 152 -12.78 -12.36 11.97
C ALA A 152 -13.33 -11.56 13.17
N ASP A 153 -12.42 -11.11 14.04
CA ASP A 153 -12.76 -10.19 15.13
C ASP A 153 -12.87 -8.75 14.63
N TRP A 154 -12.06 -8.40 13.61
CA TRP A 154 -11.95 -7.05 13.09
C TRP A 154 -11.84 -7.02 11.57
N LEU A 155 -12.54 -6.07 10.96
CA LEU A 155 -12.31 -5.58 9.60
C LEU A 155 -11.68 -4.19 9.68
N TYR A 156 -10.45 -4.02 9.15
CA TYR A 156 -9.75 -2.74 9.07
C TYR A 156 -9.76 -2.20 7.63
N LEU A 157 -10.20 -0.98 7.45
CA LEU A 157 -10.37 -0.34 6.15
C LEU A 157 -9.49 0.91 6.04
N GLU A 158 -8.77 1.03 4.94
CA GLU A 158 -7.98 2.22 4.63
C GLU A 158 -8.85 3.30 3.99
N GLY A 159 -8.87 4.50 4.59
CA GLY A 159 -9.69 5.62 4.11
C GLY A 159 -9.33 6.11 2.70
N TYR A 160 -8.06 5.98 2.29
CA TYR A 160 -7.64 6.33 0.93
C TYR A 160 -8.35 5.55 -0.17
N LEU A 161 -8.81 4.35 0.12
CA LEU A 161 -9.60 3.54 -0.83
C LEU A 161 -10.96 4.17 -1.15
N ALA A 162 -11.53 4.98 -0.26
CA ALA A 162 -12.83 5.61 -0.47
C ALA A 162 -12.86 6.61 -1.64
N MET A 163 -11.69 7.00 -2.16
CA MET A 163 -11.57 7.91 -3.30
C MET A 163 -11.84 7.24 -4.65
N SER A 164 -11.81 5.91 -4.73
CA SER A 164 -12.12 5.15 -5.95
C SER A 164 -13.57 4.63 -5.95
N PRO A 165 -14.40 4.96 -6.97
CA PRO A 165 -15.79 4.49 -7.04
C PRO A 165 -15.94 2.97 -7.06
N SER A 166 -15.04 2.23 -7.71
CA SER A 166 -15.06 0.76 -7.75
C SER A 166 -14.84 0.16 -6.36
N VAL A 167 -13.98 0.77 -5.58
CA VAL A 167 -13.66 0.32 -4.21
C VAL A 167 -14.82 0.63 -3.25
N GLN A 168 -15.57 1.72 -3.44
CA GLN A 168 -16.69 2.08 -2.57
C GLN A 168 -17.74 0.97 -2.50
N GLN A 169 -18.06 0.33 -3.63
CA GLN A 169 -19.00 -0.79 -3.65
C GLN A 169 -18.43 -2.01 -2.90
N ALA A 170 -17.17 -2.33 -3.13
CA ALA A 170 -16.49 -3.41 -2.43
C ALA A 170 -16.43 -3.18 -0.91
N ILE A 171 -16.12 -1.96 -0.49
CA ILE A 171 -16.12 -1.56 0.93
C ILE A 171 -17.52 -1.71 1.55
N ALA A 172 -18.58 -1.29 0.85
CA ALA A 172 -19.94 -1.42 1.35
C ALA A 172 -20.33 -2.87 1.60
N GLN A 173 -19.99 -3.76 0.68
CA GLN A 173 -20.21 -5.20 0.82
C GLN A 173 -19.38 -5.81 1.96
N LEU A 174 -18.09 -5.45 2.06
CA LEU A 174 -17.23 -5.89 3.15
C LEU A 174 -17.79 -5.47 4.52
N LYS A 175 -18.21 -4.21 4.65
CA LYS A 175 -18.82 -3.70 5.89
C LYS A 175 -20.10 -4.46 6.24
N GLN A 176 -20.94 -4.77 5.25
CA GLN A 176 -22.16 -5.52 5.48
C GLN A 176 -21.83 -6.96 5.93
N GLN A 177 -20.98 -7.67 5.21
CA GLN A 177 -20.61 -9.03 5.57
C GLN A 177 -19.88 -9.13 6.92
N ALA A 178 -19.01 -8.17 7.23
CA ALA A 178 -18.35 -8.11 8.54
C ALA A 178 -19.37 -7.99 9.67
N LYS A 179 -20.37 -7.11 9.52
CA LYS A 179 -21.47 -6.96 10.48
C LYS A 179 -22.27 -8.26 10.64
N ASP A 180 -22.64 -8.90 9.53
CA ASP A 180 -23.42 -10.14 9.54
C ASP A 180 -22.67 -11.28 10.22
N LYS A 181 -21.34 -11.26 10.19
CA LYS A 181 -20.45 -12.22 10.87
C LYS A 181 -20.02 -11.78 12.28
N GLY A 182 -20.47 -10.62 12.76
CA GLY A 182 -20.18 -10.12 14.09
C GLY A 182 -18.80 -9.47 14.27
N ALA A 183 -18.06 -9.24 13.16
CA ALA A 183 -16.77 -8.55 13.21
C ALA A 183 -16.95 -7.05 13.48
N LYS A 184 -16.05 -6.48 14.28
CA LYS A 184 -15.95 -5.03 14.50
C LYS A 184 -15.29 -4.37 13.29
N ILE A 185 -15.66 -3.13 13.01
CA ILE A 185 -15.11 -2.36 11.89
C ILE A 185 -14.28 -1.21 12.45
N ALA A 186 -13.05 -1.08 11.95
CA ALA A 186 -12.17 0.06 12.15
C ALA A 186 -11.84 0.67 10.79
N ASP A 187 -11.97 2.00 10.67
CA ASP A 187 -11.58 2.77 9.49
C ASP A 187 -10.67 3.94 9.89
N ARG A 188 -9.72 4.30 9.00
CA ARG A 188 -8.77 5.39 9.20
C ARG A 188 -8.52 6.13 7.89
#